data_d2474b717dd5d45c844ac446776881db
#
_entry.id   d2474b717dd5d45c844ac446776881db
#
_cell.length_a   1.000
_cell.length_b   1.000
_cell.length_c   1.000
_cell.angle_alpha   90.00
_cell.angle_beta   90.00
_cell.angle_gamma   90.00
#
_symmetry.space_group_name_H-M   'P 1'
#
loop_
_entity.id
_entity.type
_entity.pdbx_description
1 polymer ?
#
loop_
_entity_poly.entity_id
_entity_poly.type
_entity_poly.pdbx_seq_one_letter_code
_entity_poly.pdbx_strand_id
1 'polypeptide(L)'
;MREPIGYDRLPTERANRASRALDRLSPLEIAVLMNREDRRAVAAVGRVTRATAAAVGLIVGALRRGGRLIFVGAGTSGRLGVLEAAECPPTFNTPPGLVQAVIAGGRASVFRSREGAEDDARDAIRRLRARARPGDVVVGVSASGVTPFVRAALREARARGCRTVLVSCHPSRSLRGLADVLVAPAPGPEVLAGSTRLKAGTATKLVLNTLTTASMARLGKVYGNRMVDLQPRSRKLRERAVRLVAEIAGVSRPRAGRALAAAGGRARLAIVMARHGVDRRAGQRLLRRSGGDLRVALARSSPRAGARPPRAV
;
A
#
# COMPACT_ATOMS: atom_id res chain seq x y z
N MET A 1 18.89 -26.92 -17.55
CA MET A 1 19.78 -26.05 -16.75
C MET A 1 19.50 -24.62 -17.17
N ARG A 2 19.05 -23.72 -16.25
CA ARG A 2 18.89 -22.28 -16.57
C ARG A 2 20.27 -21.64 -16.38
N GLU A 3 20.71 -20.88 -17.39
CA GLU A 3 21.97 -20.13 -17.30
C GLU A 3 22.03 -19.32 -16.01
N PRO A 4 23.19 -19.28 -15.33
CA PRO A 4 23.37 -18.41 -14.18
C PRO A 4 23.14 -16.97 -14.61
N ILE A 5 22.30 -16.26 -13.88
CA ILE A 5 22.02 -14.85 -14.13
C ILE A 5 23.34 -14.11 -13.86
N GLY A 6 23.98 -13.61 -14.91
CA GLY A 6 25.18 -12.79 -14.76
C GLY A 6 24.81 -11.51 -14.02
N TYR A 7 25.24 -11.39 -12.76
CA TYR A 7 24.98 -10.21 -11.91
C TYR A 7 25.52 -8.93 -12.56
N ASP A 8 26.65 -9.03 -13.28
CA ASP A 8 27.29 -7.96 -14.05
C ASP A 8 26.40 -7.35 -15.14
N ARG A 9 25.41 -8.11 -15.63
CA ARG A 9 24.46 -7.66 -16.66
C ARG A 9 23.25 -6.94 -16.09
N LEU A 10 23.07 -6.94 -14.78
CA LEU A 10 21.92 -6.30 -14.15
C LEU A 10 22.00 -4.77 -14.28
N PRO A 11 20.93 -4.08 -14.65
CA PRO A 11 20.91 -2.61 -14.70
C PRO A 11 21.28 -1.94 -13.38
N THR A 12 21.05 -2.62 -12.26
CA THR A 12 21.38 -2.16 -10.90
C THR A 12 22.89 -2.10 -10.64
N GLU A 13 23.68 -2.94 -11.33
CA GLU A 13 25.13 -3.05 -11.14
C GLU A 13 25.91 -2.18 -12.13
N ARG A 14 25.26 -1.64 -13.15
CA ARG A 14 25.89 -0.79 -14.15
C ARG A 14 26.32 0.56 -13.57
N ALA A 15 27.50 1.04 -13.96
CA ALA A 15 27.92 2.39 -13.61
C ALA A 15 27.06 3.47 -14.30
N ASN A 16 26.65 4.47 -13.56
CA ASN A 16 25.94 5.63 -14.10
C ASN A 16 26.97 6.62 -14.66
N ARG A 17 26.85 6.90 -15.96
CA ARG A 17 27.77 7.85 -16.64
C ARG A 17 27.75 9.24 -16.05
N ALA A 18 26.59 9.69 -15.50
CA ALA A 18 26.45 11.01 -14.94
C ALA A 18 27.13 11.19 -13.58
N SER A 19 27.46 10.09 -12.89
CA SER A 19 28.09 10.10 -11.56
C SER A 19 29.52 9.53 -11.53
N ARG A 20 30.20 9.44 -12.66
CA ARG A 20 31.56 8.86 -12.72
C ARG A 20 32.59 9.53 -11.82
N ALA A 21 32.44 10.84 -11.60
CA ALA A 21 33.32 11.64 -10.74
C ALA A 21 32.65 12.03 -9.42
N LEU A 22 31.72 11.20 -8.91
CA LEU A 22 30.92 11.50 -7.71
C LEU A 22 31.78 11.87 -6.50
N ASP A 23 32.89 11.21 -6.33
CA ASP A 23 33.90 11.41 -5.27
C ASP A 23 34.62 12.77 -5.32
N ARG A 24 34.56 13.45 -6.47
CA ARG A 24 35.21 14.76 -6.71
C ARG A 24 34.24 15.92 -6.71
N LEU A 25 32.94 15.63 -6.64
CA LEU A 25 31.90 16.67 -6.65
C LEU A 25 31.79 17.36 -5.28
N SER A 26 31.50 18.64 -5.28
CA SER A 26 31.10 19.38 -4.08
C SER A 26 29.74 18.87 -3.56
N PRO A 27 29.39 19.10 -2.29
CA PRO A 27 28.07 18.71 -1.74
C PRO A 27 26.90 19.28 -2.54
N LEU A 28 27.01 20.50 -3.08
CA LEU A 28 25.98 21.11 -3.90
C LEU A 28 25.81 20.37 -5.23
N GLU A 29 26.90 20.06 -5.92
CA GLU A 29 26.88 19.31 -7.18
C GLU A 29 26.32 17.92 -6.98
N ILE A 30 26.66 17.22 -5.88
CA ILE A 30 26.08 15.94 -5.51
C ILE A 30 24.56 16.08 -5.31
N ALA A 31 24.10 17.08 -4.56
CA ALA A 31 22.67 17.31 -4.32
C ALA A 31 21.91 17.59 -5.62
N VAL A 32 22.46 18.38 -6.52
CA VAL A 32 21.89 18.67 -7.87
C VAL A 32 21.83 17.38 -8.70
N LEU A 33 22.92 16.60 -8.73
CA LEU A 33 23.00 15.34 -9.43
C LEU A 33 21.95 14.33 -8.91
N MET A 34 21.86 14.14 -7.59
CA MET A 34 20.89 13.27 -6.96
C MET A 34 19.46 13.65 -7.35
N ASN A 35 19.09 14.93 -7.22
CA ASN A 35 17.76 15.41 -7.58
C ASN A 35 17.43 15.19 -9.07
N ARG A 36 18.39 15.42 -9.98
CA ARG A 36 18.22 15.16 -11.41
C ARG A 36 17.99 13.68 -11.70
N GLU A 37 18.73 12.80 -11.04
CA GLU A 37 18.59 11.36 -11.23
C GLU A 37 17.28 10.83 -10.61
N ASP A 38 16.83 11.37 -9.48
CA ASP A 38 15.56 10.98 -8.84
C ASP A 38 14.35 11.32 -9.72
N ARG A 39 14.39 12.37 -10.53
CA ARG A 39 13.33 12.63 -11.54
C ARG A 39 13.17 11.49 -12.53
N ARG A 40 14.25 10.76 -12.84
CA ARG A 40 14.19 9.55 -13.69
C ARG A 40 13.43 8.41 -13.01
N ALA A 41 13.55 8.28 -11.68
CA ALA A 41 12.78 7.30 -10.92
C ALA A 41 11.28 7.58 -11.01
N VAL A 42 10.88 8.84 -10.82
CA VAL A 42 9.47 9.28 -10.96
C VAL A 42 8.94 9.00 -12.37
N ALA A 43 9.69 9.40 -13.40
CA ALA A 43 9.32 9.17 -14.79
C ALA A 43 9.22 7.67 -15.14
N ALA A 44 10.08 6.83 -14.56
CA ALA A 44 10.04 5.38 -14.74
C ALA A 44 8.75 4.77 -14.18
N VAL A 45 8.27 5.23 -13.03
CA VAL A 45 6.99 4.79 -12.45
C VAL A 45 5.82 5.19 -13.33
N GLY A 46 5.84 6.38 -13.93
CA GLY A 46 4.82 6.82 -14.89
C GLY A 46 4.63 5.86 -16.07
N ARG A 47 5.70 5.20 -16.52
CA ARG A 47 5.65 4.24 -17.64
C ARG A 47 5.00 2.89 -17.29
N VAL A 48 4.82 2.56 -16.03
CA VAL A 48 4.26 1.27 -15.58
C VAL A 48 2.86 1.40 -14.95
N THR A 49 2.16 2.50 -15.17
CA THR A 49 0.84 2.79 -14.59
C THR A 49 -0.21 1.71 -14.91
N ARG A 50 -0.21 1.15 -16.12
CA ARG A 50 -1.14 0.07 -16.51
C ARG A 50 -0.88 -1.22 -15.69
N ALA A 51 0.37 -1.61 -15.53
CA ALA A 51 0.75 -2.78 -14.72
C ALA A 51 0.43 -2.54 -13.23
N THR A 52 0.69 -1.33 -12.73
CA THR A 52 0.33 -0.93 -11.37
C THR A 52 -1.18 -1.00 -11.15
N ALA A 53 -1.99 -0.51 -12.10
CA ALA A 53 -3.45 -0.60 -12.04
C ALA A 53 -3.95 -2.06 -12.04
N ALA A 54 -3.34 -2.94 -12.85
CA ALA A 54 -3.67 -4.36 -12.85
C ALA A 54 -3.36 -5.00 -11.48
N ALA A 55 -2.21 -4.68 -10.88
CA ALA A 55 -1.85 -5.14 -9.53
C ALA A 55 -2.84 -4.63 -8.47
N VAL A 56 -3.27 -3.36 -8.54
CA VAL A 56 -4.34 -2.82 -7.68
C VAL A 56 -5.62 -3.62 -7.84
N GLY A 57 -6.00 -3.99 -9.06
CA GLY A 57 -7.18 -4.83 -9.34
C GLY A 57 -7.12 -6.17 -8.64
N LEU A 58 -5.96 -6.87 -8.68
CA LEU A 58 -5.75 -8.13 -7.95
C LEU A 58 -5.89 -7.95 -6.44
N ILE A 59 -5.26 -6.90 -5.88
CA ILE A 59 -5.31 -6.60 -4.44
C ILE A 59 -6.75 -6.32 -4.00
N VAL A 60 -7.46 -5.42 -4.70
CA VAL A 60 -8.86 -5.08 -4.38
C VAL A 60 -9.75 -6.31 -4.45
N GLY A 61 -9.59 -7.13 -5.50
CA GLY A 61 -10.34 -8.37 -5.65
C GLY A 61 -10.13 -9.34 -4.50
N ALA A 62 -8.89 -9.53 -4.06
CA ALA A 62 -8.55 -10.39 -2.93
C ALA A 62 -9.12 -9.84 -1.61
N LEU A 63 -8.88 -8.56 -1.30
CA LEU A 63 -9.33 -7.94 -0.05
C LEU A 63 -10.88 -7.94 0.07
N ARG A 64 -11.61 -7.78 -1.02
CA ARG A 64 -13.07 -7.89 -1.04
C ARG A 64 -13.57 -9.29 -0.70
N ARG A 65 -12.83 -10.32 -1.04
CA ARG A 65 -13.16 -11.72 -0.73
C ARG A 65 -12.61 -12.20 0.63
N GLY A 66 -12.10 -11.28 1.46
CA GLY A 66 -11.54 -11.60 2.79
C GLY A 66 -10.08 -12.05 2.78
N GLY A 67 -9.41 -11.98 1.64
CA GLY A 67 -7.97 -12.19 1.54
C GLY A 67 -7.17 -11.01 2.14
N ARG A 68 -5.85 -11.14 2.15
CA ARG A 68 -4.90 -10.19 2.74
C ARG A 68 -3.83 -9.81 1.73
N LEU A 69 -3.12 -8.70 2.00
CA LEU A 69 -1.96 -8.24 1.25
C LEU A 69 -0.68 -8.53 2.03
N ILE A 70 0.27 -9.22 1.41
CA ILE A 70 1.54 -9.59 2.04
C ILE A 70 2.68 -9.11 1.15
N PHE A 71 3.47 -8.16 1.64
CA PHE A 71 4.72 -7.75 1.01
C PHE A 71 5.85 -8.69 1.41
N VAL A 72 6.73 -9.03 0.46
CA VAL A 72 7.90 -9.88 0.70
C VAL A 72 9.13 -9.26 0.05
N GLY A 73 10.20 -9.06 0.81
CA GLY A 73 11.43 -8.45 0.28
C GLY A 73 12.63 -8.65 1.19
N ALA A 74 13.80 -8.30 0.68
CA ALA A 74 15.05 -8.27 1.43
C ALA A 74 15.60 -6.83 1.51
N GLY A 75 16.41 -6.53 2.52
CA GLY A 75 17.05 -5.22 2.66
C GLY A 75 16.08 -4.04 2.56
N THR A 76 16.42 -3.05 1.73
CA THR A 76 15.56 -1.87 1.47
C THR A 76 14.18 -2.26 0.94
N SER A 77 14.09 -3.22 0.04
CA SER A 77 12.82 -3.69 -0.52
C SER A 77 11.89 -4.25 0.56
N GLY A 78 12.44 -5.05 1.49
CA GLY A 78 11.68 -5.57 2.63
C GLY A 78 11.24 -4.46 3.60
N ARG A 79 12.11 -3.46 3.86
CA ARG A 79 11.80 -2.31 4.73
C ARG A 79 10.67 -1.46 4.15
N LEU A 80 10.64 -1.24 2.83
CA LEU A 80 9.54 -0.54 2.16
C LEU A 80 8.22 -1.29 2.32
N GLY A 81 8.22 -2.62 2.22
CA GLY A 81 7.04 -3.43 2.50
C GLY A 81 6.57 -3.33 3.96
N VAL A 82 7.52 -3.30 4.91
CA VAL A 82 7.21 -3.08 6.34
C VAL A 82 6.59 -1.70 6.57
N LEU A 83 7.13 -0.66 5.92
CA LEU A 83 6.60 0.70 6.00
C LEU A 83 5.13 0.74 5.55
N GLU A 84 4.80 0.18 4.37
CA GLU A 84 3.42 0.14 3.88
C GLU A 84 2.48 -0.63 4.83
N ALA A 85 2.94 -1.76 5.38
CA ALA A 85 2.16 -2.54 6.33
C ALA A 85 1.90 -1.77 7.65
N ALA A 86 2.87 -1.00 8.12
CA ALA A 86 2.78 -0.21 9.34
C ALA A 86 1.87 1.03 9.18
N GLU A 87 1.85 1.66 7.99
CA GLU A 87 1.12 2.90 7.73
C GLU A 87 -0.36 2.69 7.34
N CYS A 88 -0.74 1.49 6.90
CA CYS A 88 -2.14 1.20 6.55
C CYS A 88 -3.12 1.28 7.74
N PRO A 89 -2.83 0.77 8.94
CA PRO A 89 -3.75 0.88 10.08
C PRO A 89 -4.03 2.33 10.51
N PRO A 90 -3.04 3.23 10.72
CA PRO A 90 -3.32 4.60 11.13
C PRO A 90 -3.98 5.43 10.03
N THR A 91 -3.72 5.15 8.74
CA THR A 91 -4.23 5.92 7.60
C THR A 91 -5.64 5.48 7.20
N PHE A 92 -5.90 4.18 7.13
CA PHE A 92 -7.13 3.61 6.58
C PHE A 92 -7.93 2.80 7.60
N ASN A 93 -7.50 2.78 8.86
CA ASN A 93 -8.11 1.96 9.91
C ASN A 93 -8.29 0.50 9.48
N THR A 94 -7.25 -0.05 8.86
CA THR A 94 -7.26 -1.47 8.49
C THR A 94 -7.13 -2.33 9.72
N PRO A 95 -7.81 -3.50 9.78
CA PRO A 95 -7.57 -4.47 10.84
C PRO A 95 -6.09 -4.86 10.90
N PRO A 96 -5.54 -5.15 12.10
CA PRO A 96 -4.22 -5.76 12.22
C PRO A 96 -4.13 -7.01 11.35
N GLY A 97 -3.04 -7.16 10.61
CA GLY A 97 -2.82 -8.32 9.76
C GLY A 97 -3.49 -8.30 8.39
N LEU A 98 -4.30 -7.27 8.02
CA LEU A 98 -4.84 -7.14 6.67
C LEU A 98 -3.73 -6.84 5.66
N VAL A 99 -2.78 -5.99 6.03
CA VAL A 99 -1.57 -5.73 5.28
C VAL A 99 -0.39 -6.15 6.12
N GLN A 100 0.44 -7.04 5.59
CA GLN A 100 1.57 -7.65 6.28
C GLN A 100 2.86 -7.50 5.48
N ALA A 101 3.99 -7.69 6.15
CA ALA A 101 5.29 -7.77 5.49
C ALA A 101 6.11 -8.95 6.03
N VAL A 102 6.86 -9.56 5.10
CA VAL A 102 7.86 -10.59 5.36
C VAL A 102 9.20 -10.07 4.85
N ILE A 103 10.12 -9.83 5.77
CA ILE A 103 11.48 -9.37 5.44
C ILE A 103 12.48 -10.50 5.66
N ALA A 104 13.43 -10.65 4.73
CA ALA A 104 14.54 -11.60 4.87
C ALA A 104 15.34 -11.33 6.17
N GLY A 105 15.69 -12.38 6.89
CA GLY A 105 16.34 -12.26 8.20
C GLY A 105 15.41 -11.84 9.36
N GLY A 106 14.11 -11.57 9.08
CA GLY A 106 13.09 -11.29 10.09
C GLY A 106 13.12 -9.89 10.69
N ARG A 107 12.45 -9.70 11.84
CA ARG A 107 12.20 -8.39 12.45
C ARG A 107 13.48 -7.57 12.72
N ALA A 108 14.56 -8.23 13.12
CA ALA A 108 15.83 -7.55 13.39
C ALA A 108 16.41 -6.87 12.13
N SER A 109 16.14 -7.44 10.93
CA SER A 109 16.61 -6.91 9.65
C SER A 109 15.92 -5.60 9.22
N VAL A 110 14.88 -5.15 9.92
CA VAL A 110 14.30 -3.82 9.72
C VAL A 110 15.31 -2.75 10.13
N PHE A 111 16.00 -2.96 11.24
CA PHE A 111 16.92 -1.97 11.83
C PHE A 111 18.39 -2.21 11.48
N ARG A 112 18.80 -3.46 11.26
CA ARG A 112 20.18 -3.83 10.96
C ARG A 112 20.23 -4.72 9.74
N SER A 113 21.18 -4.49 8.82
CA SER A 113 21.41 -5.38 7.68
C SER A 113 21.92 -6.74 8.17
N ARG A 114 21.44 -7.81 7.52
CA ARG A 114 21.93 -9.19 7.71
C ARG A 114 22.39 -9.70 6.36
N GLU A 115 23.70 -9.81 6.23
CA GLU A 115 24.32 -10.37 5.03
C GLU A 115 23.83 -11.81 4.79
N GLY A 116 23.69 -12.19 3.53
CA GLY A 116 23.24 -13.53 3.12
C GLY A 116 21.76 -13.86 3.38
N ALA A 117 21.02 -13.00 4.11
CA ALA A 117 19.59 -13.28 4.39
C ALA A 117 18.73 -13.27 3.11
N GLU A 118 19.13 -12.54 2.08
CA GLU A 118 18.40 -12.47 0.81
C GLU A 118 18.56 -13.76 -0.04
N ASP A 119 19.56 -14.58 0.25
CA ASP A 119 19.82 -15.84 -0.45
C ASP A 119 19.07 -17.02 0.17
N ASP A 120 18.55 -16.87 1.41
CA ASP A 120 17.87 -17.95 2.14
C ASP A 120 16.44 -18.19 1.61
N ALA A 121 16.36 -18.99 0.55
CA ALA A 121 15.09 -19.42 -0.03
C ALA A 121 14.25 -20.30 0.92
N ARG A 122 14.89 -21.06 1.83
CA ARG A 122 14.18 -21.92 2.81
C ARG A 122 13.47 -21.08 3.87
N ASP A 123 14.14 -20.03 4.37
CA ASP A 123 13.52 -19.09 5.32
C ASP A 123 12.33 -18.35 4.69
N ALA A 124 12.43 -17.97 3.40
CA ALA A 124 11.32 -17.36 2.66
C ALA A 124 10.09 -18.27 2.65
N ILE A 125 10.24 -19.53 2.27
CA ILE A 125 9.18 -20.53 2.22
C ILE A 125 8.56 -20.71 3.62
N ARG A 126 9.39 -20.94 4.64
CA ARG A 126 8.96 -21.15 6.02
C ARG A 126 8.13 -19.96 6.53
N ARG A 127 8.62 -18.72 6.36
CA ARG A 127 7.93 -17.50 6.80
C ARG A 127 6.65 -17.24 6.05
N LEU A 128 6.61 -17.55 4.77
CA LEU A 128 5.41 -17.37 3.98
C LEU A 128 4.34 -18.41 4.34
N ARG A 129 4.73 -19.67 4.52
CA ARG A 129 3.84 -20.75 4.97
C ARG A 129 3.12 -20.42 6.27
N ALA A 130 3.81 -19.78 7.20
CA ALA A 130 3.24 -19.37 8.48
C ALA A 130 2.20 -18.23 8.34
N ARG A 131 2.09 -17.57 7.18
CA ARG A 131 1.26 -16.37 7.00
C ARG A 131 0.26 -16.48 5.87
N ALA A 132 0.69 -16.92 4.69
CA ALA A 132 -0.13 -16.88 3.47
C ALA A 132 -1.22 -17.97 3.48
N ARG A 133 -2.41 -17.61 3.00
CA ARG A 133 -3.57 -18.48 2.85
C ARG A 133 -4.10 -18.37 1.42
N PRO A 134 -4.82 -19.37 0.91
CA PRO A 134 -5.51 -19.26 -0.36
C PRO A 134 -6.37 -17.99 -0.43
N GLY A 135 -6.33 -17.29 -1.56
CA GLY A 135 -7.04 -16.03 -1.75
C GLY A 135 -6.29 -14.75 -1.32
N ASP A 136 -5.13 -14.86 -0.65
CA ASP A 136 -4.26 -13.70 -0.38
C ASP A 136 -3.58 -13.19 -1.67
N VAL A 137 -3.03 -11.96 -1.60
CA VAL A 137 -2.09 -11.45 -2.61
C VAL A 137 -0.72 -11.27 -1.98
N VAL A 138 0.29 -11.85 -2.62
CA VAL A 138 1.69 -11.71 -2.24
C VAL A 138 2.40 -10.79 -3.23
N VAL A 139 2.96 -9.68 -2.74
CA VAL A 139 3.75 -8.73 -3.52
C VAL A 139 5.22 -8.95 -3.20
N GLY A 140 5.93 -9.61 -4.10
CA GLY A 140 7.40 -9.73 -4.04
C GLY A 140 8.05 -8.43 -4.48
N VAL A 141 9.00 -7.93 -3.70
CA VAL A 141 9.72 -6.68 -3.95
C VAL A 141 11.21 -6.99 -4.07
N SER A 142 11.78 -6.77 -5.25
CA SER A 142 13.19 -7.01 -5.54
C SER A 142 13.68 -6.08 -6.65
N ALA A 143 14.58 -5.16 -6.35
CA ALA A 143 15.08 -4.20 -7.33
C ALA A 143 15.69 -4.91 -8.57
N SER A 144 16.47 -5.95 -8.36
CA SER A 144 17.08 -6.77 -9.45
C SER A 144 16.08 -7.78 -10.05
N GLY A 145 15.06 -8.20 -9.29
CA GLY A 145 14.14 -9.28 -9.64
C GLY A 145 14.73 -10.69 -9.50
N VAL A 146 15.99 -10.82 -9.05
CA VAL A 146 16.69 -12.11 -8.98
C VAL A 146 16.85 -12.65 -7.56
N THR A 147 16.57 -11.88 -6.53
CA THR A 147 16.70 -12.21 -5.11
C THR A 147 16.07 -13.57 -4.81
N PRO A 148 16.86 -14.58 -4.36
CA PRO A 148 16.37 -15.95 -4.12
C PRO A 148 15.22 -16.01 -3.12
N PHE A 149 15.31 -15.25 -2.03
CA PHE A 149 14.25 -15.12 -1.02
C PHE A 149 12.89 -14.72 -1.64
N VAL A 150 12.88 -13.68 -2.49
CA VAL A 150 11.64 -13.17 -3.11
C VAL A 150 11.09 -14.17 -4.13
N ARG A 151 11.97 -14.76 -4.95
CA ARG A 151 11.56 -15.76 -5.95
C ARG A 151 10.98 -17.02 -5.33
N ALA A 152 11.57 -17.48 -4.23
CA ALA A 152 11.07 -18.63 -3.48
C ALA A 152 9.70 -18.33 -2.85
N ALA A 153 9.55 -17.15 -2.26
CA ALA A 153 8.29 -16.72 -1.68
C ALA A 153 7.17 -16.63 -2.73
N LEU A 154 7.43 -16.08 -3.92
CA LEU A 154 6.41 -15.99 -4.98
C LEU A 154 6.01 -17.38 -5.50
N ARG A 155 6.95 -18.31 -5.66
CA ARG A 155 6.62 -19.69 -6.03
C ARG A 155 5.75 -20.38 -4.98
N GLU A 156 6.13 -20.26 -3.72
CA GLU A 156 5.36 -20.82 -2.60
C GLU A 156 3.96 -20.18 -2.51
N ALA A 157 3.84 -18.86 -2.72
CA ALA A 157 2.56 -18.16 -2.75
C ALA A 157 1.61 -18.74 -3.80
N ARG A 158 2.10 -18.95 -5.02
CA ARG A 158 1.31 -19.54 -6.11
C ARG A 158 0.89 -20.98 -5.81
N ALA A 159 1.81 -21.79 -5.27
CA ALA A 159 1.51 -23.16 -4.86
C ALA A 159 0.41 -23.23 -3.79
N ARG A 160 0.24 -22.17 -2.99
CA ARG A 160 -0.79 -22.03 -1.95
C ARG A 160 -2.08 -21.35 -2.43
N GLY A 161 -2.24 -21.11 -3.73
CA GLY A 161 -3.45 -20.47 -4.27
C GLY A 161 -3.53 -18.96 -4.01
N CYS A 162 -2.41 -18.29 -3.74
CA CYS A 162 -2.33 -16.84 -3.66
C CYS A 162 -2.17 -16.23 -5.05
N ARG A 163 -2.70 -15.02 -5.24
CA ARG A 163 -2.32 -14.18 -6.38
C ARG A 163 -0.98 -13.51 -6.10
N THR A 164 -0.21 -13.23 -7.15
CA THR A 164 1.16 -12.77 -7.03
C THR A 164 1.44 -11.53 -7.87
N VAL A 165 2.21 -10.60 -7.30
CA VAL A 165 2.74 -9.43 -7.98
C VAL A 165 4.25 -9.39 -7.75
N LEU A 166 5.03 -9.09 -8.78
CA LEU A 166 6.46 -8.78 -8.63
C LEU A 166 6.68 -7.31 -8.95
N VAL A 167 7.26 -6.57 -8.00
CA VAL A 167 7.76 -5.22 -8.20
C VAL A 167 9.28 -5.29 -8.35
N SER A 168 9.81 -4.85 -9.51
CA SER A 168 11.24 -4.91 -9.82
C SER A 168 11.67 -3.67 -10.61
N CYS A 169 12.91 -3.22 -10.46
CA CYS A 169 13.49 -2.16 -11.28
C CYS A 169 14.22 -2.69 -12.52
N HIS A 170 14.13 -3.99 -12.79
CA HIS A 170 14.70 -4.66 -13.93
C HIS A 170 13.60 -5.15 -14.88
N PRO A 171 13.37 -4.49 -16.05
CA PRO A 171 12.31 -4.86 -16.98
C PRO A 171 12.69 -6.03 -17.88
N SER A 172 13.15 -7.15 -17.30
CA SER A 172 13.57 -8.33 -18.05
C SER A 172 12.40 -9.24 -18.44
N ARG A 173 12.49 -9.81 -19.65
CA ARG A 173 11.55 -10.86 -20.09
C ARG A 173 11.63 -12.11 -19.22
N SER A 174 12.81 -12.41 -18.64
CA SER A 174 13.01 -13.56 -17.76
C SER A 174 12.20 -13.47 -16.45
N LEU A 175 11.73 -12.29 -16.07
CA LEU A 175 10.87 -12.09 -14.91
C LEU A 175 9.38 -12.32 -15.21
N ARG A 176 9.01 -12.38 -16.50
CA ARG A 176 7.64 -12.72 -16.91
C ARG A 176 7.35 -14.17 -16.48
N GLY A 177 6.17 -14.39 -15.94
CA GLY A 177 5.76 -15.73 -15.44
C GLY A 177 6.19 -16.03 -14.00
N LEU A 178 7.05 -15.21 -13.35
CA LEU A 178 7.33 -15.34 -11.92
C LEU A 178 6.16 -14.92 -11.04
N ALA A 179 5.30 -14.04 -11.55
CA ALA A 179 4.12 -13.54 -10.87
C ALA A 179 2.97 -13.34 -11.88
N ASP A 180 1.74 -13.21 -11.40
CA ASP A 180 0.56 -12.91 -12.24
C ASP A 180 0.67 -11.50 -12.86
N VAL A 181 1.27 -10.55 -12.13
CA VAL A 181 1.55 -9.20 -12.61
C VAL A 181 2.99 -8.82 -12.31
N LEU A 182 3.69 -8.31 -13.31
CA LEU A 182 5.02 -7.69 -13.18
C LEU A 182 4.88 -6.17 -13.29
N VAL A 183 5.28 -5.44 -12.24
CA VAL A 183 5.41 -3.98 -12.23
C VAL A 183 6.89 -3.64 -12.22
N ALA A 184 7.42 -3.23 -13.38
CA ALA A 184 8.87 -3.08 -13.58
C ALA A 184 9.26 -1.65 -13.99
N PRO A 185 9.24 -0.66 -13.07
CA PRO A 185 9.84 0.65 -13.35
C PRO A 185 11.34 0.47 -13.58
N ALA A 186 11.84 1.11 -14.62
CA ALA A 186 13.26 1.03 -15.00
C ALA A 186 13.92 2.41 -14.83
N PRO A 187 14.39 2.77 -13.61
CA PRO A 187 14.98 4.08 -13.35
C PRO A 187 16.41 4.23 -13.92
N GLY A 188 16.99 3.15 -14.41
CA GLY A 188 18.38 3.09 -14.90
C GLY A 188 19.40 2.89 -13.77
N PRO A 189 20.69 2.95 -14.12
CA PRO A 189 21.79 2.75 -13.17
C PRO A 189 21.77 3.75 -12.03
N GLU A 190 22.14 3.30 -10.83
CA GLU A 190 22.18 4.13 -9.62
C GLU A 190 23.29 5.19 -9.67
N VAL A 191 23.13 6.27 -8.91
CA VAL A 191 24.19 7.29 -8.74
C VAL A 191 25.42 6.68 -8.08
N LEU A 192 25.23 5.80 -7.12
CA LEU A 192 26.26 4.93 -6.58
C LEU A 192 25.96 3.51 -7.05
N ALA A 193 26.79 2.97 -7.95
CA ALA A 193 26.57 1.67 -8.59
C ALA A 193 26.31 0.56 -7.54
N GLY A 194 25.32 -0.30 -7.80
CA GLY A 194 24.91 -1.36 -6.90
C GLY A 194 24.05 -0.93 -5.70
N SER A 195 23.96 0.38 -5.38
CA SER A 195 23.22 0.88 -4.21
C SER A 195 21.73 1.10 -4.49
N THR A 196 20.96 0.03 -4.60
CA THR A 196 19.54 0.02 -4.97
C THR A 196 18.59 0.66 -3.93
N ARG A 197 19.13 1.18 -2.81
CA ARG A 197 18.35 1.98 -1.87
C ARG A 197 17.99 3.39 -2.39
N LEU A 198 18.64 3.85 -3.48
CA LEU A 198 18.50 5.18 -4.06
C LEU A 198 17.33 5.24 -5.06
N LYS A 199 17.59 5.37 -6.37
CA LYS A 199 16.52 5.48 -7.39
C LYS A 199 15.59 4.28 -7.43
N ALA A 200 16.12 3.07 -7.33
CA ALA A 200 15.32 1.86 -7.28
C ALA A 200 14.42 1.83 -6.02
N GLY A 201 14.97 2.25 -4.87
CA GLY A 201 14.19 2.43 -3.63
C GLY A 201 13.08 3.46 -3.80
N THR A 202 13.38 4.64 -4.36
CA THR A 202 12.41 5.71 -4.65
C THR A 202 11.30 5.23 -5.59
N ALA A 203 11.65 4.62 -6.72
CA ALA A 203 10.67 4.06 -7.67
C ALA A 203 9.79 2.99 -7.01
N THR A 204 10.38 2.09 -6.25
CA THR A 204 9.66 1.06 -5.50
C THR A 204 8.68 1.69 -4.50
N LYS A 205 9.13 2.68 -3.70
CA LYS A 205 8.26 3.39 -2.75
C LYS A 205 7.04 4.00 -3.43
N LEU A 206 7.21 4.65 -4.57
CA LEU A 206 6.12 5.25 -5.34
C LEU A 206 5.11 4.19 -5.84
N VAL A 207 5.61 3.04 -6.31
CA VAL A 207 4.74 1.92 -6.71
C VAL A 207 3.97 1.38 -5.51
N LEU A 208 4.64 1.05 -4.40
CA LEU A 208 3.99 0.48 -3.22
C LEU A 208 2.95 1.43 -2.62
N ASN A 209 3.25 2.73 -2.52
CA ASN A 209 2.28 3.76 -2.13
C ASN A 209 1.02 3.73 -3.00
N THR A 210 1.20 3.58 -4.32
CA THR A 210 0.08 3.52 -5.26
C THR A 210 -0.73 2.24 -5.04
N LEU A 211 -0.07 1.10 -4.84
CA LEU A 211 -0.74 -0.18 -4.58
C LEU A 211 -1.64 -0.11 -3.34
N THR A 212 -1.13 0.41 -2.23
CA THR A 212 -1.89 0.50 -0.98
C THR A 212 -2.96 1.58 -1.05
N THR A 213 -2.60 2.81 -1.45
CA THR A 213 -3.53 3.95 -1.48
C THR A 213 -4.68 3.73 -2.45
N ALA A 214 -4.38 3.30 -3.69
CA ALA A 214 -5.43 3.04 -4.69
C ALA A 214 -6.32 1.87 -4.28
N SER A 215 -5.75 0.81 -3.69
CA SER A 215 -6.54 -0.32 -3.20
C SER A 215 -7.49 0.11 -2.08
N MET A 216 -7.02 0.88 -1.11
CA MET A 216 -7.84 1.38 0.00
C MET A 216 -8.90 2.38 -0.50
N ALA A 217 -8.58 3.23 -1.48
CA ALA A 217 -9.55 4.11 -2.12
C ALA A 217 -10.68 3.31 -2.80
N ARG A 218 -10.32 2.25 -3.55
CA ARG A 218 -11.30 1.36 -4.21
C ARG A 218 -12.12 0.50 -3.24
N LEU A 219 -11.68 0.38 -2.00
CA LEU A 219 -12.39 -0.29 -0.90
C LEU A 219 -13.24 0.68 -0.06
N GLY A 220 -13.42 1.93 -0.51
CA GLY A 220 -14.26 2.93 0.17
C GLY A 220 -13.65 3.47 1.48
N LYS A 221 -12.33 3.37 1.65
CA LYS A 221 -11.61 3.87 2.83
C LYS A 221 -11.35 5.38 2.80
N VAL A 222 -11.67 6.03 1.67
CA VAL A 222 -11.52 7.46 1.46
C VAL A 222 -12.81 8.08 0.92
N TYR A 223 -12.99 9.38 1.11
CA TYR A 223 -14.05 10.17 0.50
C TYR A 223 -13.45 11.42 -0.16
N GLY A 224 -13.55 11.49 -1.50
CA GLY A 224 -12.71 12.41 -2.26
C GLY A 224 -11.23 12.12 -2.00
N ASN A 225 -10.48 13.11 -1.56
CA ASN A 225 -9.08 12.99 -1.16
C ASN A 225 -8.88 12.91 0.37
N ARG A 226 -9.94 12.59 1.13
CA ARG A 226 -9.94 12.65 2.60
C ARG A 226 -9.94 11.28 3.25
N MET A 227 -9.11 11.11 4.27
CA MET A 227 -9.09 9.92 5.14
C MET A 227 -10.32 9.95 6.07
N VAL A 228 -11.35 9.17 5.76
CA VAL A 228 -12.61 9.15 6.55
C VAL A 228 -12.65 8.02 7.59
N ASP A 229 -11.67 7.13 7.57
CA ASP A 229 -11.59 5.98 8.50
C ASP A 229 -10.50 6.17 9.58
N LEU A 230 -10.00 7.40 9.77
CA LEU A 230 -8.97 7.69 10.76
C LEU A 230 -9.43 7.36 12.19
N GLN A 231 -8.50 6.91 13.03
CA GLN A 231 -8.74 6.69 14.46
C GLN A 231 -8.41 7.96 15.26
N PRO A 232 -9.37 8.61 15.93
CA PRO A 232 -9.15 9.87 16.65
C PRO A 232 -8.50 9.66 18.02
N ARG A 233 -7.32 9.02 18.05
CA ARG A 233 -6.60 8.66 19.29
C ARG A 233 -5.85 9.83 19.94
N SER A 234 -5.58 10.93 19.20
CA SER A 234 -4.95 12.15 19.71
C SER A 234 -5.88 13.35 19.59
N ARG A 235 -5.60 14.43 20.34
CA ARG A 235 -6.34 15.70 20.26
C ARG A 235 -6.39 16.21 18.81
N LYS A 236 -5.24 16.24 18.12
CA LYS A 236 -5.15 16.65 16.70
C LYS A 236 -6.03 15.79 15.78
N LEU A 237 -6.04 14.48 15.96
CA LEU A 237 -6.86 13.57 15.15
C LEU A 237 -8.36 13.69 15.46
N ARG A 238 -8.72 14.01 16.71
CA ARG A 238 -10.10 14.26 17.10
C ARG A 238 -10.62 15.54 16.46
N GLU A 239 -9.87 16.63 16.52
CA GLU A 239 -10.20 17.88 15.85
C GLU A 239 -10.35 17.69 14.33
N ARG A 240 -9.46 16.93 13.70
CA ARG A 240 -9.58 16.56 12.28
C ARG A 240 -10.86 15.78 12.00
N ALA A 241 -11.22 14.82 12.85
CA ALA A 241 -12.45 14.02 12.69
C ALA A 241 -13.70 14.89 12.78
N VAL A 242 -13.78 15.80 13.77
CA VAL A 242 -14.92 16.76 13.90
C VAL A 242 -15.05 17.61 12.65
N ARG A 243 -13.93 18.16 12.16
CA ARG A 243 -13.93 18.96 10.92
C ARG A 243 -14.43 18.17 9.72
N LEU A 244 -13.94 16.94 9.54
CA LEU A 244 -14.38 16.05 8.46
C LEU A 244 -15.89 15.76 8.52
N VAL A 245 -16.40 15.46 9.72
CA VAL A 245 -17.84 15.22 9.90
C VAL A 245 -18.64 16.48 9.54
N ALA A 246 -18.21 17.65 10.02
CA ALA A 246 -18.90 18.92 9.74
C ALA A 246 -18.95 19.20 8.23
N GLU A 247 -17.81 19.10 7.55
CA GLU A 247 -17.68 19.41 6.12
C GLU A 247 -18.44 18.41 5.23
N ILE A 248 -18.29 17.10 5.48
CA ILE A 248 -18.89 16.08 4.60
C ILE A 248 -20.40 15.94 4.84
N ALA A 249 -20.86 16.05 6.11
CA ALA A 249 -22.27 15.97 6.43
C ALA A 249 -23.02 17.29 6.22
N GLY A 250 -22.32 18.42 6.08
CA GLY A 250 -22.93 19.75 5.96
C GLY A 250 -23.59 20.21 7.25
N VAL A 251 -22.94 20.00 8.41
CA VAL A 251 -23.47 20.35 9.73
C VAL A 251 -22.48 21.22 10.51
N SER A 252 -22.99 21.93 11.54
CA SER A 252 -22.15 22.74 12.42
C SER A 252 -21.15 21.89 13.20
N ARG A 253 -19.99 22.47 13.58
CA ARG A 253 -18.96 21.78 14.38
C ARG A 253 -19.49 21.18 15.69
N PRO A 254 -20.34 21.88 16.49
CA PRO A 254 -20.93 21.27 17.68
C PRO A 254 -21.79 20.05 17.38
N ARG A 255 -22.59 20.06 16.31
CA ARG A 255 -23.39 18.90 15.86
C ARG A 255 -22.49 17.77 15.39
N ALA A 256 -21.43 18.07 14.65
CA ALA A 256 -20.42 17.10 14.21
C ALA A 256 -19.73 16.44 15.41
N GLY A 257 -19.37 17.21 16.43
CA GLY A 257 -18.75 16.69 17.67
C GLY A 257 -19.66 15.72 18.41
N ARG A 258 -20.97 16.07 18.58
CA ARG A 258 -21.96 15.17 19.18
C ARG A 258 -22.14 13.88 18.37
N ALA A 259 -22.25 13.99 17.05
CA ALA A 259 -22.36 12.84 16.17
C ALA A 259 -21.13 11.93 16.26
N LEU A 260 -19.92 12.51 16.32
CA LEU A 260 -18.67 11.75 16.46
C LEU A 260 -18.61 11.01 17.82
N ALA A 261 -19.01 11.65 18.91
CA ALA A 261 -19.11 11.03 20.22
C ALA A 261 -20.12 9.87 20.22
N ALA A 262 -21.35 10.10 19.72
CA ALA A 262 -22.39 9.07 19.61
C ALA A 262 -21.98 7.91 18.71
N ALA A 263 -21.15 8.15 17.68
CA ALA A 263 -20.58 7.12 16.83
C ALA A 263 -19.43 6.34 17.47
N GLY A 264 -19.03 6.67 18.71
CA GLY A 264 -17.86 6.07 19.39
C GLY A 264 -16.55 6.40 18.67
N GLY A 265 -16.38 7.63 18.21
CA GLY A 265 -15.17 8.11 17.52
C GLY A 265 -15.05 7.67 16.06
N ARG A 266 -15.99 6.91 15.52
CA ARG A 266 -15.97 6.41 14.13
C ARG A 266 -16.45 7.48 13.16
N ALA A 267 -15.53 8.23 12.55
CA ALA A 267 -15.84 9.39 11.72
C ALA A 267 -16.79 9.05 10.55
N ARG A 268 -16.58 7.96 9.83
CA ARG A 268 -17.43 7.52 8.73
C ARG A 268 -18.88 7.26 9.17
N LEU A 269 -19.06 6.63 10.35
CA LEU A 269 -20.39 6.43 10.93
C LEU A 269 -21.01 7.76 11.36
N ALA A 270 -20.24 8.64 12.01
CA ALA A 270 -20.69 9.96 12.42
C ALA A 270 -21.17 10.82 11.23
N ILE A 271 -20.46 10.74 10.10
CA ILE A 271 -20.85 11.43 8.86
C ILE A 271 -22.24 10.96 8.39
N VAL A 272 -22.48 9.65 8.33
CA VAL A 272 -23.77 9.08 7.92
C VAL A 272 -24.87 9.46 8.92
N MET A 273 -24.61 9.36 10.23
CA MET A 273 -25.56 9.76 11.27
C MET A 273 -25.93 11.24 11.17
N ALA A 274 -24.92 12.11 11.04
CA ALA A 274 -25.13 13.55 10.97
C ALA A 274 -25.87 13.98 9.68
N ARG A 275 -25.53 13.38 8.54
CA ARG A 275 -26.11 13.68 7.22
C ARG A 275 -27.58 13.28 7.13
N HIS A 276 -27.93 12.10 7.66
CA HIS A 276 -29.29 11.56 7.58
C HIS A 276 -30.15 11.82 8.82
N GLY A 277 -29.58 12.39 9.89
CA GLY A 277 -30.31 12.62 11.14
C GLY A 277 -30.74 11.34 11.84
N VAL A 278 -29.94 10.25 11.71
CA VAL A 278 -30.28 8.93 12.21
C VAL A 278 -29.40 8.52 13.40
N ASP A 279 -29.89 7.56 14.18
CA ASP A 279 -29.16 6.99 15.30
C ASP A 279 -27.99 6.08 14.83
N ARG A 280 -27.22 5.59 15.79
CA ARG A 280 -26.05 4.72 15.55
C ARG A 280 -26.43 3.41 14.86
N ARG A 281 -27.55 2.78 15.25
CA ARG A 281 -28.01 1.52 14.67
C ARG A 281 -28.43 1.69 13.21
N ALA A 282 -29.19 2.71 12.91
CA ALA A 282 -29.61 3.02 11.55
C ALA A 282 -28.43 3.43 10.66
N GLY A 283 -27.52 4.26 11.15
CA GLY A 283 -26.30 4.63 10.43
C GLY A 283 -25.41 3.40 10.12
N GLN A 284 -25.30 2.45 11.04
CA GLN A 284 -24.58 1.19 10.78
C GLN A 284 -25.26 0.33 9.72
N ARG A 285 -26.59 0.26 9.72
CA ARG A 285 -27.35 -0.46 8.67
C ARG A 285 -27.12 0.17 7.30
N LEU A 286 -27.15 1.48 7.18
CA LEU A 286 -26.89 2.21 5.93
C LEU A 286 -25.49 1.92 5.41
N LEU A 287 -24.46 1.98 6.26
CA LEU A 287 -23.09 1.64 5.88
C LEU A 287 -22.95 0.20 5.43
N ARG A 288 -23.54 -0.77 6.15
CA ARG A 288 -23.50 -2.20 5.74
C ARG A 288 -24.16 -2.43 4.38
N ARG A 289 -25.36 -1.88 4.16
CA ARG A 289 -26.08 -1.97 2.88
C ARG A 289 -25.36 -1.31 1.72
N SER A 290 -24.43 -0.41 1.99
CA SER A 290 -23.58 0.27 1.00
C SER A 290 -22.21 -0.41 0.84
N GLY A 291 -22.01 -1.63 1.37
CA GLY A 291 -20.70 -2.31 1.35
C GLY A 291 -19.59 -1.52 2.05
N GLY A 292 -19.95 -0.61 2.97
CA GLY A 292 -19.01 0.29 3.63
C GLY A 292 -18.60 1.51 2.79
N ASP A 293 -19.08 1.67 1.58
CA ASP A 293 -18.81 2.85 0.74
C ASP A 293 -19.59 4.06 1.24
N LEU A 294 -18.88 5.09 1.71
CA LEU A 294 -19.47 6.30 2.26
C LEU A 294 -20.25 7.09 1.20
N ARG A 295 -19.78 7.14 -0.04
CA ARG A 295 -20.47 7.87 -1.13
C ARG A 295 -21.84 7.24 -1.42
N VAL A 296 -21.88 5.92 -1.51
CA VAL A 296 -23.12 5.17 -1.71
C VAL A 296 -24.04 5.33 -0.49
N ALA A 297 -23.48 5.31 0.74
CA ALA A 297 -24.25 5.50 1.96
C ALA A 297 -24.89 6.89 2.03
N LEU A 298 -24.21 7.94 1.58
CA LEU A 298 -24.70 9.32 1.59
C LEU A 298 -25.70 9.63 0.47
N ALA A 299 -25.62 8.93 -0.67
CA ALA A 299 -26.54 9.11 -1.79
C ALA A 299 -27.93 8.46 -1.55
N ARG A 300 -28.01 7.46 -0.66
CA ARG A 300 -29.27 6.78 -0.36
C ARG A 300 -30.17 7.68 0.48
N SER A 301 -31.42 7.91 0.02
CA SER A 301 -32.45 8.59 0.82
C SER A 301 -32.67 7.80 2.12
N SER A 302 -32.68 8.50 3.26
CA SER A 302 -33.12 7.90 4.52
C SER A 302 -34.57 7.43 4.36
N PRO A 303 -34.97 6.23 4.79
CA PRO A 303 -36.38 5.97 4.98
C PRO A 303 -36.82 6.99 6.01
N ARG A 304 -37.71 7.92 5.63
CA ARG A 304 -38.36 8.87 6.54
C ARG A 304 -38.86 8.06 7.73
N ALA A 305 -38.40 8.39 8.93
CA ALA A 305 -39.05 7.96 10.15
C ALA A 305 -40.54 8.37 10.01
N GLY A 306 -41.43 7.38 10.05
CA GLY A 306 -42.84 7.58 9.76
C GLY A 306 -43.38 8.84 10.43
N ALA A 307 -43.89 9.75 9.62
CA ALA A 307 -44.77 10.82 10.09
C ALA A 307 -45.98 10.12 10.74
N ARG A 308 -46.12 10.23 12.07
CA ARG A 308 -47.37 9.92 12.73
C ARG A 308 -48.42 10.85 12.10
N PRO A 309 -49.55 10.31 11.63
CA PRO A 309 -50.67 11.17 11.21
C PRO A 309 -51.15 12.01 12.42
N PRO A 310 -51.57 13.25 12.19
CA PRO A 310 -52.16 14.05 13.26
C PRO A 310 -53.38 13.29 13.80
N ARG A 311 -53.49 13.17 15.12
CA ARG A 311 -54.70 12.72 15.79
C ARG A 311 -55.78 13.74 15.45
N ALA A 312 -56.86 13.28 14.80
CA ALA A 312 -58.09 14.06 14.69
C ALA A 312 -58.65 14.31 16.11
N VAL A 313 -59.02 15.55 16.35
CA VAL A 313 -59.82 16.01 17.51
C VAL A 313 -61.28 15.77 17.20
#